data_f2c7604c2d97224cc8407028f9c7516e
#
_entry.id   f2c7604c2d97224cc8407028f9c7516e
#
_cell.length_a   1.000
_cell.length_b   1.000
_cell.length_c   1.000
_cell.angle_alpha   90.00
_cell.angle_beta   90.00
_cell.angle_gamma   90.00
#
_symmetry.space_group_name_H-M   'P 1'
#
loop_
_entity.id
_entity.type
_entity.pdbx_description
1 polymer ?
#
loop_
_entity_poly.entity_id
_entity_poly.type
_entity_poly.pdbx_seq_one_letter_code
_entity_poly.pdbx_strand_id
1 'polypeptide(L)'
;MVVLLYLCGLLAAAQLGKLSALAPLIASSLGLSLPVVAIAISLIEVGGATLGAVAGLLAHKLGLRRTLYGGVACLALAGLGGAWAQGVTGLFGWRLLEAVGYLGVIVSAPVLIAHHAEAFGARVQGLALTLWSTFVPAGLALGAWASAGMAAAWGWRGAMTAGGIVAVALWGVLWRAHLPDHAEAPTATRRATAKLAPAMWCLALGFGAFALFEIGALALLPTLLVREVGLSAQAAGQWTAVASVSGIAGSALAAWLLRHGASVRWPVMASLGLPPLLLFGVFTTAPQAHVAIGLAVLLNMLGGVFASLAFALLPRLASEPGQMVRANGMLAQCGASGSLLGPPIMAACVQAGGWTAAAVFGLIASLAALPLAWHAASHRANRLALDAS
;
A
#
# COMPACT_ATOMS: atom_id res chain seq x y z
N MET A 1 13.42 19.55 -3.36
CA MET A 1 13.83 18.13 -3.44
C MET A 1 12.84 17.17 -2.79
N VAL A 2 12.47 17.37 -1.52
CA VAL A 2 11.50 16.51 -0.79
C VAL A 2 10.20 16.29 -1.59
N VAL A 3 9.61 17.36 -2.14
CA VAL A 3 8.39 17.27 -2.97
C VAL A 3 8.60 16.38 -4.20
N LEU A 4 9.74 16.50 -4.90
CA LEU A 4 10.04 15.67 -6.07
C LEU A 4 10.15 14.19 -5.71
N LEU A 5 10.80 13.86 -4.60
CA LEU A 5 10.92 12.50 -4.09
C LEU A 5 9.54 11.95 -3.66
N TYR A 6 8.70 12.80 -3.06
CA TYR A 6 7.32 12.43 -2.74
C TYR A 6 6.48 12.16 -3.99
N LEU A 7 6.65 12.95 -5.07
CA LEU A 7 5.99 12.69 -6.36
C LEU A 7 6.43 11.36 -6.98
N CYS A 8 7.69 10.94 -6.79
CA CYS A 8 8.12 9.59 -7.20
C CYS A 8 7.38 8.49 -6.43
N GLY A 9 7.16 8.69 -5.11
CA GLY A 9 6.34 7.79 -4.30
C GLY A 9 4.88 7.74 -4.75
N LEU A 10 4.27 8.90 -5.01
CA LEU A 10 2.91 8.97 -5.54
C LEU A 10 2.78 8.24 -6.88
N LEU A 11 3.74 8.44 -7.79
CA LEU A 11 3.78 7.74 -9.09
C LEU A 11 3.86 6.22 -8.89
N ALA A 12 4.72 5.76 -7.98
CA ALA A 12 4.89 4.34 -7.69
C ALA A 12 3.59 3.73 -7.14
N ALA A 13 2.97 4.35 -6.13
CA ALA A 13 1.72 3.88 -5.56
C ALA A 13 0.51 4.02 -6.52
N ALA A 14 0.55 5.00 -7.42
CA ALA A 14 -0.47 5.17 -8.45
C ALA A 14 -0.58 3.95 -9.40
N GLN A 15 0.50 3.17 -9.56
CA GLN A 15 0.47 1.96 -10.40
C GLN A 15 -0.46 0.87 -9.82
N LEU A 16 -0.64 0.83 -8.50
CA LEU A 16 -1.61 -0.07 -7.85
C LEU A 16 -3.05 0.37 -8.18
N GLY A 17 -3.38 1.63 -7.88
CA GLY A 17 -4.72 2.17 -8.12
C GLY A 17 -5.10 2.18 -9.59
N LYS A 18 -4.13 2.47 -10.48
CA LYS A 18 -4.30 2.42 -11.94
C LYS A 18 -4.83 1.07 -12.39
N LEU A 19 -4.14 -0.01 -12.05
CA LEU A 19 -4.54 -1.33 -12.57
C LEU A 19 -5.84 -1.83 -11.94
N SER A 20 -6.10 -1.52 -10.66
CA SER A 20 -7.37 -1.81 -10.00
C SER A 20 -8.55 -1.15 -10.72
N ALA A 21 -8.46 0.14 -11.01
CA ALA A 21 -9.52 0.88 -11.71
C ALA A 21 -9.73 0.42 -13.17
N LEU A 22 -8.65 0.00 -13.84
CA LEU A 22 -8.70 -0.53 -15.21
C LEU A 22 -9.08 -2.01 -15.29
N ALA A 23 -9.13 -2.72 -14.16
CA ALA A 23 -9.36 -4.17 -14.09
C ALA A 23 -10.60 -4.66 -14.87
N PRO A 24 -11.78 -4.03 -14.77
CA PRO A 24 -12.97 -4.46 -15.53
C PRO A 24 -12.75 -4.35 -17.05
N LEU A 25 -12.07 -3.27 -17.50
CA LEU A 25 -11.81 -3.02 -18.92
C LEU A 25 -10.74 -3.97 -19.47
N ILE A 26 -9.70 -4.25 -18.69
CA ILE A 26 -8.63 -5.18 -19.07
C ILE A 26 -9.18 -6.62 -19.13
N ALA A 27 -9.99 -7.03 -18.12
CA ALA A 27 -10.62 -8.34 -18.07
C ALA A 27 -11.48 -8.58 -19.32
N SER A 28 -12.34 -7.62 -19.67
CA SER A 28 -13.22 -7.74 -20.84
C SER A 28 -12.45 -7.70 -22.16
N SER A 29 -11.46 -6.80 -22.29
CA SER A 29 -10.68 -6.61 -23.52
C SER A 29 -9.76 -7.80 -23.85
N LEU A 30 -9.19 -8.43 -22.83
CA LEU A 30 -8.24 -9.55 -22.99
C LEU A 30 -8.87 -10.93 -22.71
N GLY A 31 -10.16 -10.99 -22.38
CA GLY A 31 -10.85 -12.24 -22.06
C GLY A 31 -10.31 -12.93 -20.80
N LEU A 32 -9.87 -12.17 -19.79
CA LEU A 32 -9.23 -12.69 -18.60
C LEU A 32 -10.23 -12.91 -17.46
N SER A 33 -10.01 -13.97 -16.68
CA SER A 33 -10.78 -14.20 -15.45
C SER A 33 -10.40 -13.21 -14.35
N LEU A 34 -11.32 -12.98 -13.41
CA LEU A 34 -11.11 -12.08 -12.29
C LEU A 34 -9.86 -12.43 -11.46
N PRO A 35 -9.57 -13.70 -11.10
CA PRO A 35 -8.34 -14.05 -10.39
C PRO A 35 -7.05 -13.70 -11.16
N VAL A 36 -7.03 -13.90 -12.48
CA VAL A 36 -5.86 -13.55 -13.30
C VAL A 36 -5.58 -12.06 -13.28
N VAL A 37 -6.62 -11.23 -13.41
CA VAL A 37 -6.47 -9.77 -13.32
C VAL A 37 -6.10 -9.35 -11.89
N ALA A 38 -6.64 -10.00 -10.88
CA ALA A 38 -6.30 -9.73 -9.48
C ALA A 38 -4.82 -10.07 -9.17
N ILE A 39 -4.27 -11.15 -9.74
CA ILE A 39 -2.84 -11.44 -9.69
C ILE A 39 -2.05 -10.30 -10.35
N ALA A 40 -2.47 -9.84 -11.52
CA ALA A 40 -1.80 -8.69 -12.16
C ALA A 40 -1.82 -7.44 -11.29
N ILE A 41 -2.93 -7.13 -10.60
CA ILE A 41 -3.02 -5.97 -9.69
C ILE A 41 -1.99 -6.09 -8.58
N SER A 42 -1.92 -7.22 -7.91
CA SER A 42 -1.08 -7.43 -6.73
C SER A 42 0.39 -7.72 -7.04
N LEU A 43 0.73 -8.15 -8.25
CA LEU A 43 2.08 -8.58 -8.63
C LEU A 43 3.16 -7.51 -8.41
N ILE A 44 2.79 -6.24 -8.37
CA ILE A 44 3.70 -5.12 -8.05
C ILE A 44 4.30 -5.25 -6.65
N GLU A 45 3.63 -5.93 -5.73
CA GLU A 45 4.08 -6.14 -4.35
C GLU A 45 5.07 -7.32 -4.20
N VAL A 46 5.33 -8.08 -5.29
CA VAL A 46 6.20 -9.26 -5.22
C VAL A 46 7.60 -8.92 -4.71
N GLY A 47 8.14 -7.76 -5.09
CA GLY A 47 9.43 -7.29 -4.62
C GLY A 47 9.43 -7.00 -3.11
N GLY A 48 8.40 -6.34 -2.60
CA GLY A 48 8.23 -6.08 -1.17
C GLY A 48 8.01 -7.36 -0.36
N ALA A 49 7.19 -8.27 -0.88
CA ALA A 49 6.89 -9.55 -0.24
C ALA A 49 8.11 -10.48 -0.13
N THR A 50 8.98 -10.49 -1.14
CA THR A 50 10.13 -11.39 -1.19
C THR A 50 11.41 -10.77 -0.65
N LEU A 51 11.67 -9.50 -0.92
CA LEU A 51 12.91 -8.80 -0.63
C LEU A 51 12.78 -7.70 0.43
N GLY A 52 11.57 -7.43 0.96
CA GLY A 52 11.29 -6.28 1.83
C GLY A 52 12.29 -6.10 2.98
N ALA A 53 12.67 -7.19 3.66
CA ALA A 53 13.61 -7.15 4.77
C ALA A 53 15.06 -6.82 4.35
N VAL A 54 15.45 -7.09 3.10
CA VAL A 54 16.82 -6.91 2.60
C VAL A 54 16.94 -5.85 1.50
N ALA A 55 15.83 -5.37 0.99
CA ALA A 55 15.78 -4.42 -0.12
C ALA A 55 16.53 -3.11 0.20
N GLY A 56 16.47 -2.64 1.45
CA GLY A 56 17.22 -1.48 1.90
C GLY A 56 18.74 -1.68 1.80
N LEU A 57 19.24 -2.87 2.17
CA LEU A 57 20.67 -3.21 2.07
C LEU A 57 21.11 -3.26 0.60
N LEU A 58 20.28 -3.83 -0.26
CA LEU A 58 20.55 -3.92 -1.69
C LEU A 58 20.57 -2.53 -2.33
N ALA A 59 19.62 -1.67 -1.99
CA ALA A 59 19.57 -0.29 -2.48
C ALA A 59 20.80 0.53 -2.05
N HIS A 60 21.29 0.33 -0.82
CA HIS A 60 22.55 0.96 -0.37
C HIS A 60 23.77 0.45 -1.17
N LYS A 61 23.87 -0.86 -1.46
CA LYS A 61 24.97 -1.41 -2.27
C LYS A 61 24.96 -0.90 -3.72
N LEU A 62 23.78 -0.72 -4.30
CA LEU A 62 23.61 -0.22 -5.67
C LEU A 62 23.74 1.32 -5.76
N GLY A 63 23.63 2.00 -4.61
CA GLY A 63 23.50 3.45 -4.51
C GLY A 63 22.04 3.90 -4.57
N LEU A 64 21.59 4.61 -3.54
CA LEU A 64 20.18 5.05 -3.40
C LEU A 64 19.69 5.88 -4.60
N ARG A 65 20.54 6.77 -5.09
CA ARG A 65 20.26 7.57 -6.29
C ARG A 65 20.02 6.69 -7.50
N ARG A 66 20.95 5.76 -7.80
CA ARG A 66 20.83 4.85 -8.96
C ARG A 66 19.59 3.98 -8.86
N THR A 67 19.29 3.49 -7.66
CA THR A 67 18.09 2.69 -7.38
C THR A 67 16.81 3.48 -7.64
N LEU A 68 16.75 4.76 -7.23
CA LEU A 68 15.61 5.62 -7.49
C LEU A 68 15.42 5.90 -8.98
N TYR A 69 16.50 6.32 -9.68
CA TYR A 69 16.45 6.63 -11.13
C TYR A 69 16.07 5.39 -11.94
N GLY A 70 16.69 4.24 -11.64
CA GLY A 70 16.34 2.95 -12.26
C GLY A 70 14.90 2.55 -11.97
N GLY A 71 14.43 2.76 -10.73
CA GLY A 71 13.06 2.50 -10.33
C GLY A 71 12.04 3.30 -11.16
N VAL A 72 12.21 4.62 -11.25
CA VAL A 72 11.31 5.48 -12.05
C VAL A 72 11.39 5.15 -13.53
N ALA A 73 12.58 4.81 -14.05
CA ALA A 73 12.74 4.37 -15.46
C ALA A 73 11.99 3.05 -15.72
N CYS A 74 12.05 2.08 -14.80
CA CYS A 74 11.27 0.84 -14.91
C CYS A 74 9.76 1.11 -14.92
N LEU A 75 9.27 2.04 -14.08
CA LEU A 75 7.86 2.44 -14.07
C LEU A 75 7.46 3.10 -15.40
N ALA A 76 8.31 3.93 -15.98
CA ALA A 76 8.09 4.58 -17.26
C ALA A 76 8.00 3.56 -18.41
N LEU A 77 8.99 2.67 -18.50
CA LEU A 77 9.04 1.62 -19.52
C LEU A 77 7.85 0.66 -19.40
N ALA A 78 7.52 0.25 -18.17
CA ALA A 78 6.40 -0.65 -17.93
C ALA A 78 5.04 0.01 -18.21
N GLY A 79 4.90 1.30 -17.91
CA GLY A 79 3.69 2.06 -18.24
C GLY A 79 3.47 2.17 -19.76
N LEU A 80 4.52 2.50 -20.51
CA LEU A 80 4.47 2.57 -21.98
C LEU A 80 4.28 1.18 -22.61
N GLY A 81 5.10 0.19 -22.19
CA GLY A 81 5.04 -1.16 -22.72
C GLY A 81 3.76 -1.91 -22.35
N GLY A 82 3.21 -1.66 -21.16
CA GLY A 82 1.99 -2.28 -20.69
C GLY A 82 0.76 -2.00 -21.55
N ALA A 83 0.76 -0.87 -22.29
CA ALA A 83 -0.26 -0.56 -23.28
C ALA A 83 -0.30 -1.55 -24.46
N TRP A 84 0.82 -2.21 -24.73
CA TRP A 84 0.96 -3.20 -25.82
C TRP A 84 0.74 -4.64 -25.33
N ALA A 85 0.35 -4.83 -24.07
CA ALA A 85 0.10 -6.16 -23.55
C ALA A 85 -0.98 -6.90 -24.35
N GLN A 86 -0.63 -8.12 -24.78
CA GLN A 86 -1.51 -9.04 -25.51
C GLN A 86 -1.62 -10.34 -24.67
N GLY A 87 -2.68 -10.41 -23.85
CA GLY A 87 -2.93 -11.58 -22.99
C GLY A 87 -2.14 -11.55 -21.67
N VAL A 88 -2.16 -12.69 -20.98
CA VAL A 88 -1.64 -12.86 -19.61
C VAL A 88 -0.13 -12.60 -19.53
N THR A 89 0.63 -13.23 -20.42
CA THR A 89 2.11 -13.19 -20.40
C THR A 89 2.63 -11.75 -20.54
N GLY A 90 2.09 -11.00 -21.50
CA GLY A 90 2.46 -9.60 -21.70
C GLY A 90 2.09 -8.73 -20.50
N LEU A 91 0.87 -8.92 -19.97
CA LEU A 91 0.41 -8.17 -18.80
C LEU A 91 1.31 -8.44 -17.58
N PHE A 92 1.62 -9.70 -17.30
CA PHE A 92 2.47 -10.08 -16.15
C PHE A 92 3.92 -9.63 -16.35
N GLY A 93 4.48 -9.73 -17.55
CA GLY A 93 5.84 -9.29 -17.83
C GLY A 93 6.03 -7.80 -17.53
N TRP A 94 5.14 -6.95 -18.03
CA TRP A 94 5.18 -5.52 -17.74
C TRP A 94 4.91 -5.22 -16.26
N ARG A 95 4.07 -5.99 -15.62
CA ARG A 95 3.76 -5.85 -14.21
C ARG A 95 4.95 -6.20 -13.31
N LEU A 96 5.73 -7.23 -13.66
CA LEU A 96 6.98 -7.55 -12.97
C LEU A 96 8.03 -6.43 -13.11
N LEU A 97 8.10 -5.79 -14.27
CA LEU A 97 8.97 -4.62 -14.46
C LEU A 97 8.50 -3.43 -13.60
N GLU A 98 7.20 -3.20 -13.50
CA GLU A 98 6.63 -2.22 -12.56
C GLU A 98 6.97 -2.57 -11.11
N ALA A 99 6.97 -3.85 -10.71
CA ALA A 99 7.33 -4.29 -9.37
C ALA A 99 8.78 -3.94 -9.02
N VAL A 100 9.70 -4.14 -9.96
CA VAL A 100 11.10 -3.70 -9.79
C VAL A 100 11.17 -2.18 -9.60
N GLY A 101 10.45 -1.44 -10.43
CA GLY A 101 10.37 0.02 -10.34
C GLY A 101 9.79 0.51 -9.01
N TYR A 102 8.67 -0.07 -8.61
CA TYR A 102 8.01 0.21 -7.34
C TYR A 102 8.94 -0.01 -6.15
N LEU A 103 9.55 -1.19 -6.06
CA LEU A 103 10.49 -1.52 -4.99
C LEU A 103 11.65 -0.53 -4.94
N GLY A 104 12.24 -0.20 -6.09
CA GLY A 104 13.34 0.77 -6.19
C GLY A 104 12.98 2.13 -5.62
N VAL A 105 11.77 2.62 -5.89
CA VAL A 105 11.28 3.92 -5.39
C VAL A 105 10.99 3.86 -3.89
N ILE A 106 10.22 2.86 -3.41
CA ILE A 106 9.78 2.83 -2.02
C ILE A 106 10.91 2.59 -1.02
N VAL A 107 12.00 1.98 -1.47
CA VAL A 107 13.18 1.73 -0.62
C VAL A 107 14.12 2.93 -0.60
N SER A 108 14.30 3.64 -1.72
CA SER A 108 15.29 4.72 -1.84
C SER A 108 14.74 6.10 -1.47
N ALA A 109 13.49 6.40 -1.85
CA ALA A 109 12.94 7.75 -1.69
C ALA A 109 12.84 8.21 -0.22
N PRO A 110 12.35 7.42 0.75
CA PRO A 110 12.25 7.89 2.15
C PRO A 110 13.62 8.17 2.78
N VAL A 111 14.64 7.40 2.42
CA VAL A 111 16.02 7.62 2.89
C VAL A 111 16.57 8.92 2.32
N LEU A 112 16.36 9.16 1.02
CA LEU A 112 16.77 10.41 0.38
C LEU A 112 15.99 11.62 0.92
N ILE A 113 14.70 11.47 1.23
CA ILE A 113 13.89 12.50 1.90
C ILE A 113 14.49 12.83 3.27
N ALA A 114 14.79 11.81 4.07
CA ALA A 114 15.37 11.99 5.40
C ALA A 114 16.69 12.78 5.33
N HIS A 115 17.60 12.39 4.44
CA HIS A 115 18.89 13.09 4.27
C HIS A 115 18.74 14.54 3.83
N HIS A 116 17.84 14.81 2.84
CA HIS A 116 17.64 16.18 2.37
C HIS A 116 16.96 17.09 3.40
N ALA A 117 16.09 16.50 4.24
CA ALA A 117 15.38 17.26 5.26
C ALA A 117 16.23 17.48 6.52
N GLU A 118 17.26 16.68 6.76
CA GLU A 118 18.16 16.75 7.91
C GLU A 118 18.85 18.13 8.02
N ALA A 119 19.27 18.70 6.89
CA ALA A 119 19.88 20.01 6.82
C ALA A 119 18.98 21.15 7.36
N PHE A 120 17.66 20.93 7.44
CA PHE A 120 16.66 21.90 7.92
C PHE A 120 16.20 21.60 9.37
N GLY A 121 16.83 20.63 10.04
CA GLY A 121 16.58 20.25 11.42
C GLY A 121 15.55 19.12 11.60
N ALA A 122 15.59 18.49 12.77
CA ALA A 122 14.81 17.28 13.09
C ALA A 122 13.27 17.45 12.92
N ARG A 123 12.75 18.65 13.18
CA ARG A 123 11.32 18.96 13.00
C ARG A 123 10.91 18.86 11.52
N VAL A 124 11.70 19.43 10.63
CA VAL A 124 11.44 19.41 9.18
C VAL A 124 11.59 18.00 8.63
N GLN A 125 12.60 17.25 9.08
CA GLN A 125 12.79 15.85 8.74
C GLN A 125 11.57 15.01 9.17
N GLY A 126 11.08 15.20 10.40
CA GLY A 126 9.88 14.50 10.88
C GLY A 126 8.64 14.83 10.06
N LEU A 127 8.42 16.10 9.70
CA LEU A 127 7.30 16.51 8.83
C LEU A 127 7.41 15.90 7.43
N ALA A 128 8.61 15.86 6.84
CA ALA A 128 8.84 15.29 5.52
C ALA A 128 8.54 13.78 5.49
N LEU A 129 8.94 13.03 6.53
CA LEU A 129 8.66 11.61 6.66
C LEU A 129 7.17 11.34 6.99
N THR A 130 6.52 12.23 7.73
CA THR A 130 5.07 12.18 7.95
C THR A 130 4.32 12.39 6.62
N LEU A 131 4.74 13.36 5.81
CA LEU A 131 4.20 13.53 4.47
C LEU A 131 4.42 12.27 3.62
N TRP A 132 5.63 11.69 3.67
CA TRP A 132 5.93 10.44 2.96
C TRP A 132 4.96 9.31 3.32
N SER A 133 4.55 9.16 4.58
CA SER A 133 3.65 8.08 5.00
C SER A 133 2.27 8.10 4.30
N THR A 134 1.89 9.22 3.69
CA THR A 134 0.62 9.35 2.95
C THR A 134 0.72 8.93 1.48
N PHE A 135 1.93 8.57 0.97
CA PHE A 135 2.13 8.31 -0.46
C PHE A 135 1.30 7.14 -0.99
N VAL A 136 1.10 6.09 -0.19
CA VAL A 136 0.33 4.92 -0.62
C VAL A 136 -1.14 5.28 -0.84
N PRO A 137 -1.91 5.74 0.17
CA PRO A 137 -3.33 6.04 -0.04
C PRO A 137 -3.54 7.19 -1.05
N ALA A 138 -2.67 8.20 -1.06
CA ALA A 138 -2.75 9.30 -2.02
C ALA A 138 -2.42 8.84 -3.45
N GLY A 139 -1.40 8.02 -3.63
CA GLY A 139 -1.01 7.48 -4.93
C GLY A 139 -2.05 6.50 -5.48
N LEU A 140 -2.56 5.59 -4.65
CA LEU A 140 -3.67 4.70 -5.01
C LEU A 140 -4.88 5.49 -5.52
N ALA A 141 -5.27 6.51 -4.77
CA ALA A 141 -6.40 7.37 -5.14
C ALA A 141 -6.15 8.11 -6.46
N LEU A 142 -4.98 8.73 -6.60
CA LEU A 142 -4.59 9.45 -7.81
C LEU A 142 -4.57 8.50 -9.02
N GLY A 143 -3.98 7.32 -8.86
CA GLY A 143 -3.92 6.28 -9.89
C GLY A 143 -5.30 5.81 -10.32
N ALA A 144 -6.20 5.53 -9.38
CA ALA A 144 -7.56 5.10 -9.67
C ALA A 144 -8.36 6.20 -10.35
N TRP A 145 -8.34 7.42 -9.83
CA TRP A 145 -9.08 8.55 -10.37
C TRP A 145 -8.61 8.93 -11.77
N ALA A 146 -7.31 9.13 -11.95
CA ALA A 146 -6.74 9.58 -13.21
C ALA A 146 -6.89 8.53 -14.31
N SER A 147 -6.57 7.25 -14.01
CA SER A 147 -6.66 6.20 -15.02
C SER A 147 -8.10 5.89 -15.44
N ALA A 148 -9.05 5.97 -14.53
CA ALA A 148 -10.47 5.80 -14.86
C ALA A 148 -10.98 6.92 -15.79
N GLY A 149 -10.59 8.17 -15.50
CA GLY A 149 -10.91 9.31 -16.38
C GLY A 149 -10.26 9.22 -17.76
N MET A 150 -8.96 8.87 -17.80
CA MET A 150 -8.24 8.70 -19.07
C MET A 150 -8.77 7.51 -19.88
N ALA A 151 -9.18 6.43 -19.23
CA ALA A 151 -9.73 5.26 -19.89
C ALA A 151 -11.10 5.54 -20.52
N ALA A 152 -11.88 6.44 -19.96
CA ALA A 152 -13.16 6.87 -20.55
C ALA A 152 -12.95 7.57 -21.90
N ALA A 153 -11.84 8.32 -22.06
CA ALA A 153 -11.51 9.04 -23.29
C ALA A 153 -10.70 8.21 -24.29
N TRP A 154 -9.73 7.41 -23.82
CA TRP A 154 -8.72 6.77 -24.67
C TRP A 154 -8.63 5.24 -24.47
N GLY A 155 -9.56 4.65 -23.74
CA GLY A 155 -9.52 3.24 -23.37
C GLY A 155 -8.37 2.94 -22.37
N TRP A 156 -8.33 1.68 -21.89
CA TRP A 156 -7.34 1.29 -20.89
C TRP A 156 -5.88 1.37 -21.38
N ARG A 157 -5.66 1.13 -22.70
CA ARG A 157 -4.32 1.25 -23.31
C ARG A 157 -3.84 2.71 -23.32
N GLY A 158 -4.72 3.65 -23.64
CA GLY A 158 -4.43 5.08 -23.55
C GLY A 158 -4.12 5.55 -22.14
N ALA A 159 -4.86 5.06 -21.14
CA ALA A 159 -4.58 5.34 -19.74
C ALA A 159 -3.21 4.80 -19.27
N MET A 160 -2.82 3.58 -19.70
CA MET A 160 -1.49 3.02 -19.44
C MET A 160 -0.39 3.88 -20.06
N THR A 161 -0.52 4.24 -21.35
CA THR A 161 0.43 5.11 -22.07
C THR A 161 0.59 6.47 -21.39
N ALA A 162 -0.52 7.11 -21.02
CA ALA A 162 -0.50 8.39 -20.33
C ALA A 162 0.25 8.31 -18.98
N GLY A 163 0.01 7.26 -18.20
CA GLY A 163 0.78 6.99 -16.98
C GLY A 163 2.27 6.82 -17.24
N GLY A 164 2.64 6.12 -18.32
CA GLY A 164 4.03 5.97 -18.76
C GLY A 164 4.67 7.31 -19.15
N ILE A 165 3.95 8.16 -19.88
CA ILE A 165 4.42 9.51 -20.26
C ILE A 165 4.67 10.37 -19.02
N VAL A 166 3.76 10.35 -18.04
CA VAL A 166 3.95 11.05 -16.75
C VAL A 166 5.21 10.55 -16.04
N ALA A 167 5.45 9.24 -16.05
CA ALA A 167 6.66 8.66 -15.45
C ALA A 167 7.94 9.09 -16.18
N VAL A 168 7.94 9.17 -17.54
CA VAL A 168 9.05 9.71 -18.33
C VAL A 168 9.30 11.17 -17.99
N ALA A 169 8.25 11.99 -17.91
CA ALA A 169 8.38 13.39 -17.56
C ALA A 169 8.99 13.57 -16.17
N LEU A 170 8.50 12.81 -15.17
CA LEU A 170 9.03 12.85 -13.82
C LEU A 170 10.49 12.37 -13.76
N TRP A 171 10.83 11.33 -14.52
CA TRP A 171 12.22 10.86 -14.66
C TRP A 171 13.13 11.93 -15.23
N GLY A 172 12.68 12.66 -16.28
CA GLY A 172 13.41 13.79 -16.87
C GLY A 172 13.62 14.95 -15.89
N VAL A 173 12.61 15.29 -15.08
CA VAL A 173 12.74 16.30 -14.02
C VAL A 173 13.71 15.83 -12.94
N LEU A 174 13.64 14.58 -12.54
CA LEU A 174 14.53 13.96 -11.56
C LEU A 174 15.98 13.98 -12.06
N TRP A 175 16.21 13.67 -13.35
CA TRP A 175 17.53 13.72 -13.98
C TRP A 175 18.13 15.12 -13.93
N ARG A 176 17.35 16.15 -14.26
CA ARG A 176 17.79 17.55 -14.18
C ARG A 176 18.04 18.04 -12.76
N ALA A 177 17.36 17.48 -11.79
CA ALA A 177 17.49 17.89 -10.38
C ALA A 177 18.82 17.49 -9.73
N HIS A 178 19.66 16.69 -10.39
CA HIS A 178 21.02 16.30 -9.97
C HIS A 178 21.10 15.93 -8.49
N LEU A 179 20.37 14.87 -8.09
CA LEU A 179 20.43 14.35 -6.72
C LEU A 179 21.88 14.03 -6.32
N PRO A 180 22.37 14.52 -5.18
CA PRO A 180 23.69 14.14 -4.69
C PRO A 180 23.75 12.64 -4.39
N ASP A 181 24.88 12.00 -4.71
CA ASP A 181 25.12 10.58 -4.38
C ASP A 181 25.55 10.49 -2.92
N HIS A 182 24.64 10.18 -2.04
CA HIS A 182 24.93 9.92 -0.63
C HIS A 182 25.26 8.43 -0.47
N ALA A 183 26.56 8.13 -0.40
CA ALA A 183 27.09 6.76 -0.33
C ALA A 183 27.20 6.21 1.11
N GLU A 184 26.83 6.99 2.14
CA GLU A 184 26.97 6.54 3.52
C GLU A 184 25.84 5.57 3.90
N ALA A 185 26.21 4.30 4.07
CA ALA A 185 25.34 3.33 4.70
C ALA A 185 25.10 3.73 6.17
N PRO A 186 23.83 3.80 6.63
CA PRO A 186 23.58 4.02 8.05
C PRO A 186 24.34 2.98 8.87
N THR A 187 25.02 3.43 9.92
CA THR A 187 25.70 2.57 10.92
C THR A 187 24.76 1.54 11.57
N ALA A 188 23.46 1.68 11.37
CA ALA A 188 22.41 0.75 11.80
C ALA A 188 22.48 -0.65 11.14
N THR A 189 23.10 -0.80 9.96
CA THR A 189 23.21 -2.11 9.27
C THR A 189 24.08 -3.12 10.02
N ARG A 190 24.99 -2.67 10.88
CA ARG A 190 25.84 -3.54 11.68
C ARG A 190 25.14 -4.17 12.90
N ARG A 191 23.92 -3.68 13.26
CA ARG A 191 23.14 -4.14 14.42
C ARG A 191 21.88 -4.96 14.06
N ALA A 192 21.74 -5.38 12.82
CA ALA A 192 20.54 -6.11 12.33
C ALA A 192 20.43 -7.57 12.83
N THR A 193 21.27 -8.00 13.76
CA THR A 193 21.28 -9.38 14.33
C THR A 193 20.40 -9.53 15.57
N ALA A 194 19.84 -8.45 16.10
CA ALA A 194 19.00 -8.49 17.29
C ALA A 194 17.75 -9.37 17.07
N LYS A 195 17.49 -10.30 17.99
CA LYS A 195 16.29 -11.15 17.95
C LYS A 195 15.04 -10.30 18.17
N LEU A 196 14.02 -10.51 17.35
CA LEU A 196 12.73 -9.85 17.51
C LEU A 196 11.93 -10.49 18.64
N ALA A 197 11.30 -9.66 19.47
CA ALA A 197 10.38 -10.13 20.50
C ALA A 197 9.13 -10.77 19.86
N PRO A 198 8.49 -11.77 20.51
CA PRO A 198 7.27 -12.40 19.99
C PRO A 198 6.16 -11.39 19.66
N ALA A 199 6.02 -10.33 20.44
CA ALA A 199 5.03 -9.27 20.19
C ALA A 199 5.26 -8.53 18.86
N MET A 200 6.52 -8.39 18.41
CA MET A 200 6.83 -7.78 17.11
C MET A 200 6.45 -8.72 15.95
N TRP A 201 6.66 -10.03 16.11
CA TRP A 201 6.19 -11.02 15.15
C TRP A 201 4.67 -11.03 15.05
N CYS A 202 3.98 -11.01 16.20
CA CYS A 202 2.52 -10.93 16.24
C CYS A 202 2.02 -9.67 15.53
N LEU A 203 2.66 -8.51 15.76
CA LEU A 203 2.30 -7.28 15.09
C LEU A 203 2.49 -7.37 13.56
N ALA A 204 3.63 -7.91 13.11
CA ALA A 204 3.93 -8.04 11.69
C ALA A 204 2.99 -9.02 10.97
N LEU A 205 2.72 -10.18 11.56
CA LEU A 205 1.77 -11.16 11.00
C LEU A 205 0.33 -10.63 11.03
N GLY A 206 -0.07 -9.95 12.10
CA GLY A 206 -1.38 -9.29 12.19
C GLY A 206 -1.56 -8.20 11.12
N PHE A 207 -0.48 -7.44 10.85
CA PHE A 207 -0.48 -6.44 9.77
C PHE A 207 -0.55 -7.08 8.38
N GLY A 208 0.13 -8.22 8.17
CA GLY A 208 0.02 -8.99 6.93
C GLY A 208 -1.39 -9.52 6.68
N ALA A 209 -2.04 -10.06 7.71
CA ALA A 209 -3.42 -10.53 7.62
C ALA A 209 -4.42 -9.38 7.39
N PHE A 210 -4.18 -8.22 8.00
CA PHE A 210 -4.94 -7.00 7.70
C PHE A 210 -4.78 -6.58 6.24
N ALA A 211 -3.54 -6.44 5.74
CA ALA A 211 -3.26 -6.05 4.37
C ALA A 211 -3.89 -7.01 3.35
N LEU A 212 -3.95 -8.31 3.69
CA LEU A 212 -4.52 -9.34 2.85
C LEU A 212 -6.01 -9.11 2.54
N PHE A 213 -6.81 -8.74 3.52
CA PHE A 213 -8.24 -8.50 3.25
C PHE A 213 -8.51 -7.05 2.82
N GLU A 214 -7.83 -6.06 3.36
CA GLU A 214 -8.08 -4.65 3.04
C GLU A 214 -7.66 -4.30 1.62
N ILE A 215 -6.43 -4.66 1.22
CA ILE A 215 -5.94 -4.42 -0.14
C ILE A 215 -6.71 -5.31 -1.15
N GLY A 216 -7.09 -6.53 -0.74
CA GLY A 216 -7.95 -7.38 -1.54
C GLY A 216 -9.30 -6.73 -1.85
N ALA A 217 -9.95 -6.18 -0.83
CA ALA A 217 -11.23 -5.49 -0.97
C ALA A 217 -11.11 -4.24 -1.85
N LEU A 218 -10.10 -3.40 -1.59
CA LEU A 218 -9.88 -2.17 -2.35
C LEU A 218 -9.52 -2.45 -3.81
N ALA A 219 -8.74 -3.48 -4.09
CA ALA A 219 -8.37 -3.89 -5.45
C ALA A 219 -9.57 -4.36 -6.27
N LEU A 220 -10.54 -5.02 -5.64
CA LEU A 220 -11.74 -5.54 -6.30
C LEU A 220 -12.93 -4.56 -6.27
N LEU A 221 -12.85 -3.48 -5.49
CA LEU A 221 -13.94 -2.50 -5.36
C LEU A 221 -14.41 -1.95 -6.71
N PRO A 222 -13.54 -1.52 -7.67
CA PRO A 222 -14.01 -1.06 -8.97
C PRO A 222 -14.77 -2.15 -9.73
N THR A 223 -14.35 -3.40 -9.63
CA THR A 223 -15.02 -4.52 -10.29
C THR A 223 -16.41 -4.79 -9.69
N LEU A 224 -16.53 -4.71 -8.37
CA LEU A 224 -17.82 -4.80 -7.68
C LEU A 224 -18.77 -3.69 -8.16
N LEU A 225 -18.28 -2.44 -8.12
CA LEU A 225 -19.08 -1.27 -8.49
C LEU A 225 -19.55 -1.30 -9.95
N VAL A 226 -18.74 -1.85 -10.85
CA VAL A 226 -19.13 -2.00 -12.25
C VAL A 226 -20.09 -3.19 -12.44
N ARG A 227 -19.82 -4.36 -11.87
CA ARG A 227 -20.57 -5.59 -12.14
C ARG A 227 -21.88 -5.70 -11.37
N GLU A 228 -21.87 -5.32 -10.10
CA GLU A 228 -23.02 -5.53 -9.20
C GLU A 228 -23.85 -4.26 -9.02
N VAL A 229 -23.20 -3.08 -9.06
CA VAL A 229 -23.88 -1.80 -8.89
C VAL A 229 -24.25 -1.18 -10.23
N GLY A 230 -23.60 -1.60 -11.33
CA GLY A 230 -23.86 -1.07 -12.68
C GLY A 230 -23.26 0.32 -12.94
N LEU A 231 -22.28 0.75 -12.15
CA LEU A 231 -21.60 2.03 -12.39
C LEU A 231 -20.70 1.95 -13.63
N SER A 232 -20.48 3.10 -14.27
CA SER A 232 -19.45 3.21 -15.29
C SER A 232 -18.06 2.95 -14.67
N ALA A 233 -17.12 2.45 -15.48
CA ALA A 233 -15.74 2.23 -15.02
C ALA A 233 -15.11 3.52 -14.47
N GLN A 234 -15.46 4.68 -15.06
CA GLN A 234 -15.01 5.98 -14.58
C GLN A 234 -15.55 6.28 -13.17
N ALA A 235 -16.86 6.16 -12.95
CA ALA A 235 -17.46 6.40 -11.64
C ALA A 235 -16.93 5.41 -10.58
N ALA A 236 -16.77 4.15 -10.94
CA ALA A 236 -16.20 3.12 -10.06
C ALA A 236 -14.76 3.47 -9.63
N GLY A 237 -13.91 3.92 -10.56
CA GLY A 237 -12.55 4.38 -10.25
C GLY A 237 -12.53 5.63 -9.36
N GLN A 238 -13.43 6.59 -9.59
CA GLN A 238 -13.55 7.80 -8.77
C GLN A 238 -13.96 7.45 -7.33
N TRP A 239 -14.94 6.58 -7.12
CA TRP A 239 -15.35 6.16 -5.80
C TRP A 239 -14.30 5.32 -5.08
N THR A 240 -13.54 4.52 -5.82
CA THR A 240 -12.38 3.80 -5.28
C THR A 240 -11.29 4.79 -4.83
N ALA A 241 -11.09 5.87 -5.55
CA ALA A 241 -10.17 6.94 -5.14
C ALA A 241 -10.63 7.61 -3.83
N VAL A 242 -11.93 7.90 -3.70
CA VAL A 242 -12.49 8.44 -2.44
C VAL A 242 -12.28 7.48 -1.28
N ALA A 243 -12.55 6.18 -1.48
CA ALA A 243 -12.28 5.17 -0.47
C ALA A 243 -10.81 5.13 -0.07
N SER A 244 -9.87 5.18 -1.03
CA SER A 244 -8.42 5.17 -0.74
C SER A 244 -7.98 6.40 0.07
N VAL A 245 -8.44 7.61 -0.29
CA VAL A 245 -8.09 8.85 0.42
C VAL A 245 -8.60 8.85 1.86
N SER A 246 -9.74 8.18 2.14
CA SER A 246 -10.30 8.11 3.49
C SER A 246 -9.33 7.45 4.49
N GLY A 247 -8.38 6.61 4.04
CA GLY A 247 -7.31 6.08 4.85
C GLY A 247 -6.40 7.17 5.45
N ILE A 248 -6.22 8.31 4.76
CA ILE A 248 -5.48 9.46 5.31
C ILE A 248 -6.25 10.07 6.49
N ALA A 249 -7.57 10.18 6.39
CA ALA A 249 -8.39 10.66 7.50
C ALA A 249 -8.31 9.69 8.70
N GLY A 250 -8.28 8.38 8.45
CA GLY A 250 -8.03 7.36 9.47
C GLY A 250 -6.67 7.53 10.15
N SER A 251 -5.62 7.77 9.37
CA SER A 251 -4.28 8.05 9.92
C SER A 251 -4.25 9.30 10.79
N ALA A 252 -4.95 10.37 10.38
CA ALA A 252 -5.09 11.59 11.17
C ALA A 252 -5.87 11.34 12.48
N LEU A 253 -6.93 10.53 12.44
CA LEU A 253 -7.67 10.10 13.63
C LEU A 253 -6.78 9.31 14.59
N ALA A 254 -5.96 8.38 14.09
CA ALA A 254 -4.99 7.64 14.92
C ALA A 254 -4.00 8.60 15.62
N ALA A 255 -3.45 9.56 14.88
CA ALA A 255 -2.55 10.57 15.43
C ALA A 255 -3.22 11.46 16.48
N TRP A 256 -4.50 11.79 16.28
CA TRP A 256 -5.30 12.53 17.25
C TRP A 256 -5.54 11.72 18.54
N LEU A 257 -5.92 10.44 18.41
CA LEU A 257 -6.10 9.54 19.54
C LEU A 257 -4.82 9.41 20.39
N LEU A 258 -3.66 9.23 19.72
CA LEU A 258 -2.38 9.10 20.41
C LEU A 258 -2.00 10.39 21.16
N ARG A 259 -2.28 11.57 20.59
CA ARG A 259 -1.98 12.86 21.25
C ARG A 259 -2.84 13.11 22.48
N HIS A 260 -4.05 12.55 22.54
CA HIS A 260 -4.96 12.71 23.68
C HIS A 260 -4.82 11.57 24.71
N GLY A 261 -3.72 10.80 24.66
CA GLY A 261 -3.44 9.75 25.64
C GLY A 261 -4.39 8.56 25.57
N ALA A 262 -5.11 8.35 24.46
CA ALA A 262 -6.00 7.21 24.32
C ALA A 262 -5.21 5.90 24.39
N SER A 263 -5.76 4.91 25.10
CA SER A 263 -5.22 3.55 25.07
C SER A 263 -5.18 3.01 23.64
N VAL A 264 -4.01 2.63 23.17
CA VAL A 264 -3.82 2.11 21.80
C VAL A 264 -4.58 0.82 21.54
N ARG A 265 -4.83 0.04 22.61
CA ARG A 265 -5.41 -1.30 22.53
C ARG A 265 -6.80 -1.32 21.89
N TRP A 266 -7.71 -0.49 22.37
CA TRP A 266 -9.09 -0.48 21.89
C TRP A 266 -9.23 0.05 20.45
N PRO A 267 -8.60 1.17 20.07
CA PRO A 267 -8.57 1.60 18.68
C PRO A 267 -7.98 0.55 17.73
N VAL A 268 -6.92 -0.17 18.12
CA VAL A 268 -6.36 -1.29 17.33
C VAL A 268 -7.39 -2.40 17.16
N MET A 269 -8.08 -2.80 18.24
CA MET A 269 -9.11 -3.85 18.16
C MET A 269 -10.30 -3.43 17.31
N ALA A 270 -10.79 -2.21 17.48
CA ALA A 270 -11.93 -1.69 16.71
C ALA A 270 -11.58 -1.56 15.23
N SER A 271 -10.40 -0.99 14.91
CA SER A 271 -9.95 -0.77 13.54
C SER A 271 -9.57 -2.05 12.79
N LEU A 272 -9.42 -3.17 13.48
CA LEU A 272 -9.19 -4.48 12.88
C LEU A 272 -10.45 -5.34 12.88
N GLY A 273 -11.31 -5.24 13.90
CA GLY A 273 -12.48 -6.09 14.07
C GLY A 273 -13.73 -5.59 13.33
N LEU A 274 -13.89 -4.28 13.15
CA LEU A 274 -15.04 -3.72 12.43
C LEU A 274 -14.95 -3.85 10.89
N PRO A 275 -13.77 -3.67 10.24
CA PRO A 275 -13.66 -3.72 8.78
C PRO A 275 -14.23 -4.95 8.11
N PRO A 276 -14.12 -6.19 8.64
CA PRO A 276 -14.74 -7.37 8.02
C PRO A 276 -16.26 -7.32 8.00
N LEU A 277 -16.88 -6.72 9.03
CA LEU A 277 -18.33 -6.53 9.05
C LEU A 277 -18.75 -5.50 8.01
N LEU A 278 -17.97 -4.44 7.86
CA LEU A 278 -18.17 -3.45 6.81
C LEU A 278 -17.98 -4.07 5.42
N LEU A 279 -16.95 -4.92 5.25
CA LEU A 279 -16.70 -5.64 4.02
C LEU A 279 -17.87 -6.56 3.66
N PHE A 280 -18.42 -7.27 4.64
CA PHE A 280 -19.62 -8.05 4.44
C PHE A 280 -20.78 -7.18 3.95
N GLY A 281 -20.99 -6.02 4.59
CA GLY A 281 -21.95 -5.03 4.14
C GLY A 281 -21.68 -4.55 2.69
N VAL A 282 -20.44 -4.18 2.36
CA VAL A 282 -20.06 -3.75 0.98
C VAL A 282 -20.46 -4.78 -0.05
N PHE A 283 -20.17 -6.06 0.21
CA PHE A 283 -20.38 -7.12 -0.78
C PHE A 283 -21.84 -7.62 -0.84
N THR A 284 -22.63 -7.46 0.22
CA THR A 284 -24.02 -7.89 0.25
C THR A 284 -25.02 -6.79 -0.09
N THR A 285 -24.65 -5.51 0.10
CA THR A 285 -25.51 -4.36 -0.20
C THR A 285 -25.16 -3.68 -1.54
N ALA A 286 -24.39 -4.35 -2.39
CA ALA A 286 -23.95 -3.83 -3.69
C ALA A 286 -25.07 -3.18 -4.53
N PRO A 287 -26.32 -3.70 -4.60
CA PRO A 287 -27.38 -3.05 -5.33
C PRO A 287 -27.72 -1.64 -4.85
N GLN A 288 -27.36 -1.28 -3.60
CA GLN A 288 -27.53 0.03 -3.01
C GLN A 288 -26.20 0.80 -3.07
N ALA A 289 -25.87 1.38 -4.21
CA ALA A 289 -24.58 2.01 -4.51
C ALA A 289 -24.03 2.90 -3.37
N HIS A 290 -24.87 3.82 -2.86
CA HIS A 290 -24.47 4.78 -1.82
C HIS A 290 -24.13 4.09 -0.48
N VAL A 291 -24.80 2.98 -0.14
CA VAL A 291 -24.49 2.20 1.07
C VAL A 291 -23.17 1.47 0.89
N ALA A 292 -22.98 0.74 -0.20
CA ALA A 292 -21.76 0.01 -0.49
C ALA A 292 -20.53 0.94 -0.51
N ILE A 293 -20.65 2.11 -1.15
CA ILE A 293 -19.59 3.12 -1.20
C ILE A 293 -19.30 3.69 0.19
N GLY A 294 -20.34 4.05 0.97
CA GLY A 294 -20.17 4.58 2.32
C GLY A 294 -19.46 3.58 3.25
N LEU A 295 -19.83 2.30 3.17
CA LEU A 295 -19.18 1.22 3.92
C LEU A 295 -17.73 1.02 3.46
N ALA A 296 -17.43 1.09 2.17
CA ALA A 296 -16.07 0.99 1.65
C ALA A 296 -15.18 2.15 2.11
N VAL A 297 -15.72 3.38 2.14
CA VAL A 297 -15.02 4.56 2.68
C VAL A 297 -14.71 4.37 4.16
N LEU A 298 -15.68 3.93 4.96
CA LEU A 298 -15.49 3.69 6.39
C LEU A 298 -14.49 2.54 6.65
N LEU A 299 -14.54 1.48 5.84
CA LEU A 299 -13.58 0.37 5.91
C LEU A 299 -12.14 0.87 5.72
N ASN A 300 -11.88 1.63 4.66
CA ASN A 300 -10.54 2.15 4.39
C ASN A 300 -10.10 3.19 5.42
N MET A 301 -11.02 4.00 5.96
CA MET A 301 -10.72 4.92 7.06
C MET A 301 -10.24 4.15 8.30
N LEU A 302 -10.93 3.08 8.69
CA LEU A 302 -10.50 2.23 9.81
C LEU A 302 -9.19 1.51 9.50
N GLY A 303 -8.97 1.10 8.26
CA GLY A 303 -7.69 0.57 7.78
C GLY A 303 -6.53 1.53 8.00
N GLY A 304 -6.73 2.81 7.67
CA GLY A 304 -5.75 3.87 7.96
C GLY A 304 -5.46 4.05 9.45
N VAL A 305 -6.49 3.91 10.31
CA VAL A 305 -6.29 3.90 11.77
C VAL A 305 -5.39 2.74 12.18
N PHE A 306 -5.72 1.51 11.76
CA PHE A 306 -4.95 0.33 12.12
C PHE A 306 -3.50 0.42 11.64
N ALA A 307 -3.27 0.76 10.37
CA ALA A 307 -1.95 0.88 9.80
C ALA A 307 -1.08 1.88 10.60
N SER A 308 -1.62 3.06 10.90
CA SER A 308 -0.89 4.08 11.66
C SER A 308 -0.57 3.63 13.08
N LEU A 309 -1.50 2.97 13.77
CA LEU A 309 -1.28 2.45 15.12
C LEU A 309 -0.27 1.29 15.12
N ALA A 310 -0.27 0.43 14.09
CA ALA A 310 0.71 -0.65 13.97
C ALA A 310 2.14 -0.10 13.88
N PHE A 311 2.38 0.93 13.07
CA PHE A 311 3.69 1.59 13.02
C PHE A 311 4.02 2.33 14.32
N ALA A 312 3.05 2.94 14.99
CA ALA A 312 3.24 3.64 16.26
C ALA A 312 3.56 2.68 17.44
N LEU A 313 3.19 1.41 17.33
CA LEU A 313 3.54 0.37 18.31
C LEU A 313 5.00 -0.08 18.22
N LEU A 314 5.64 0.01 17.05
CA LEU A 314 7.01 -0.48 16.85
C LEU A 314 8.03 0.09 17.84
N PRO A 315 8.12 1.43 18.05
CA PRO A 315 9.05 2.00 19.02
C PRO A 315 8.78 1.55 20.46
N ARG A 316 7.52 1.26 20.79
CA ARG A 316 7.12 0.81 22.13
C ARG A 316 7.45 -0.66 22.41
N LEU A 317 7.64 -1.46 21.37
CA LEU A 317 8.00 -2.88 21.44
C LEU A 317 9.51 -3.11 21.32
N ALA A 318 10.25 -2.17 20.73
CA ALA A 318 11.68 -2.27 20.50
C ALA A 318 12.46 -1.85 21.74
N SER A 319 13.32 -2.74 22.25
CA SER A 319 14.24 -2.43 23.34
C SER A 319 15.55 -1.81 22.85
N GLU A 320 15.86 -1.96 21.56
CA GLU A 320 17.11 -1.52 20.94
C GLU A 320 16.88 -0.95 19.53
N PRO A 321 17.69 0.01 19.08
CA PRO A 321 17.57 0.58 17.73
C PRO A 321 17.64 -0.47 16.60
N GLY A 322 18.45 -1.52 16.77
CA GLY A 322 18.56 -2.61 15.79
C GLY A 322 17.29 -3.44 15.66
N GLN A 323 16.56 -3.66 16.75
CA GLN A 323 15.25 -4.32 16.73
C GLN A 323 14.21 -3.48 15.97
N MET A 324 14.23 -2.15 16.16
CA MET A 324 13.31 -1.23 15.47
C MET A 324 13.44 -1.33 13.95
N VAL A 325 14.67 -1.28 13.42
CA VAL A 325 14.93 -1.37 11.97
C VAL A 325 14.43 -2.72 11.42
N ARG A 326 14.76 -3.81 12.12
CA ARG A 326 14.36 -5.16 11.71
C ARG A 326 12.85 -5.38 11.78
N ALA A 327 12.21 -4.90 12.85
CA ALA A 327 10.77 -5.01 13.03
C ALA A 327 10.01 -4.21 11.97
N ASN A 328 10.48 -3.00 11.62
CA ASN A 328 9.90 -2.19 10.55
C ASN A 328 10.00 -2.89 9.17
N GLY A 329 11.18 -3.45 8.85
CA GLY A 329 11.36 -4.23 7.62
C GLY A 329 10.44 -5.44 7.54
N MET A 330 10.25 -6.14 8.67
CA MET A 330 9.37 -7.30 8.75
C MET A 330 7.89 -6.94 8.67
N LEU A 331 7.48 -5.85 9.33
CA LEU A 331 6.12 -5.33 9.22
C LEU A 331 5.80 -4.98 7.76
N ALA A 332 6.72 -4.27 7.07
CA ALA A 332 6.59 -3.93 5.66
C ALA A 332 6.52 -5.17 4.76
N GLN A 333 7.37 -6.18 5.02
CA GLN A 333 7.37 -7.42 4.23
C GLN A 333 6.10 -8.23 4.43
N CYS A 334 5.60 -8.37 5.67
CA CYS A 334 4.34 -9.04 5.94
C CYS A 334 3.16 -8.29 5.30
N GLY A 335 3.16 -6.96 5.37
CA GLY A 335 2.17 -6.12 4.69
C GLY A 335 2.17 -6.33 3.17
N ALA A 336 3.35 -6.27 2.54
CA ALA A 336 3.50 -6.52 1.10
C ALA A 336 3.08 -7.96 0.73
N SER A 337 3.36 -8.96 1.58
CA SER A 337 2.91 -10.34 1.37
C SER A 337 1.38 -10.45 1.43
N GLY A 338 0.75 -9.77 2.39
CA GLY A 338 -0.72 -9.66 2.45
C GLY A 338 -1.30 -8.98 1.22
N SER A 339 -0.71 -7.86 0.80
CA SER A 339 -1.13 -7.12 -0.41
C SER A 339 -0.93 -7.93 -1.70
N LEU A 340 0.10 -8.77 -1.77
CA LEU A 340 0.34 -9.67 -2.90
C LEU A 340 -0.70 -10.79 -2.98
N LEU A 341 -1.05 -11.39 -1.85
CA LEU A 341 -1.92 -12.56 -1.78
C LEU A 341 -3.41 -12.20 -1.70
N GLY A 342 -3.74 -11.05 -1.14
CA GLY A 342 -5.12 -10.64 -0.88
C GLY A 342 -6.01 -10.58 -2.12
N PRO A 343 -5.68 -9.76 -3.13
CA PRO A 343 -6.51 -9.64 -4.33
C PRO A 343 -6.76 -10.96 -5.07
N PRO A 344 -5.76 -11.81 -5.35
CA PRO A 344 -6.01 -13.07 -6.06
C PRO A 344 -6.82 -14.08 -5.24
N ILE A 345 -6.58 -14.19 -3.92
CA ILE A 345 -7.36 -15.11 -3.08
C ILE A 345 -8.81 -14.60 -2.99
N MET A 346 -9.02 -13.32 -2.76
CA MET A 346 -10.37 -12.74 -2.70
C MET A 346 -11.11 -12.91 -4.04
N ALA A 347 -10.42 -12.70 -5.17
CA ALA A 347 -10.99 -12.92 -6.49
C ALA A 347 -11.35 -14.39 -6.76
N ALA A 348 -10.51 -15.33 -6.29
CA ALA A 348 -10.82 -16.75 -6.34
C ALA A 348 -12.06 -17.11 -5.49
N CYS A 349 -12.19 -16.52 -4.31
CA CYS A 349 -13.39 -16.64 -3.49
C CYS A 349 -14.63 -16.10 -4.21
N VAL A 350 -14.53 -14.93 -4.86
CA VAL A 350 -15.65 -14.41 -5.68
C VAL A 350 -16.02 -15.36 -6.80
N GLN A 351 -15.04 -15.94 -7.47
CA GLN A 351 -15.30 -16.89 -8.56
C GLN A 351 -15.95 -18.20 -8.08
N ALA A 352 -15.56 -18.68 -6.90
CA ALA A 352 -16.05 -19.96 -6.35
C ALA A 352 -17.42 -19.85 -5.66
N GLY A 353 -17.70 -18.75 -4.96
CA GLY A 353 -18.90 -18.60 -4.12
C GLY A 353 -19.46 -17.19 -4.07
N GLY A 354 -19.13 -16.34 -5.06
CA GLY A 354 -19.63 -14.97 -5.14
C GLY A 354 -19.00 -14.04 -4.11
N TRP A 355 -19.50 -12.81 -4.06
CA TRP A 355 -19.00 -11.76 -3.16
C TRP A 355 -19.14 -12.12 -1.68
N THR A 356 -20.15 -12.94 -1.32
CA THR A 356 -20.32 -13.42 0.05
C THR A 356 -19.15 -14.30 0.49
N ALA A 357 -18.63 -15.17 -0.38
CA ALA A 357 -17.45 -15.98 -0.07
C ALA A 357 -16.20 -15.11 0.16
N ALA A 358 -16.04 -14.02 -0.60
CA ALA A 358 -14.97 -13.06 -0.39
C ALA A 358 -15.13 -12.30 0.94
N ALA A 359 -16.35 -11.96 1.34
CA ALA A 359 -16.64 -11.36 2.64
C ALA A 359 -16.30 -12.31 3.81
N VAL A 360 -16.67 -13.59 3.68
CA VAL A 360 -16.32 -14.61 4.69
C VAL A 360 -14.81 -14.79 4.79
N PHE A 361 -14.10 -14.80 3.65
CA PHE A 361 -12.64 -14.84 3.66
C PHE A 361 -12.04 -13.64 4.43
N GLY A 362 -12.51 -12.42 4.18
CA GLY A 362 -12.08 -11.22 4.90
C GLY A 362 -12.34 -11.31 6.41
N LEU A 363 -13.50 -11.87 6.80
CA LEU A 363 -13.84 -12.11 8.20
C LEU A 363 -12.85 -13.10 8.86
N ILE A 364 -12.56 -14.22 8.20
CA ILE A 364 -11.60 -15.22 8.71
C ILE A 364 -10.21 -14.60 8.86
N ALA A 365 -9.72 -13.86 7.87
CA ALA A 365 -8.42 -13.20 7.90
C ALA A 365 -8.32 -12.20 9.08
N SER A 366 -9.37 -11.42 9.31
CA SER A 366 -9.40 -10.48 10.43
C SER A 366 -9.49 -11.18 11.79
N LEU A 367 -10.33 -12.21 11.91
CA LEU A 367 -10.41 -12.99 13.15
C LEU A 367 -9.07 -13.64 13.50
N ALA A 368 -8.29 -14.06 12.50
CA ALA A 368 -6.92 -14.56 12.70
C ALA A 368 -5.95 -13.45 13.13
N ALA A 369 -6.13 -12.23 12.65
CA ALA A 369 -5.29 -11.09 12.99
C ALA A 369 -5.57 -10.51 14.39
N LEU A 370 -6.80 -10.59 14.88
CA LEU A 370 -7.21 -10.01 16.17
C LEU A 370 -6.37 -10.48 17.37
N PRO A 371 -6.16 -11.80 17.63
CA PRO A 371 -5.36 -12.25 18.77
C PRO A 371 -3.89 -11.82 18.65
N LEU A 372 -3.37 -11.75 17.44
CA LEU A 372 -2.00 -11.30 17.18
C LEU A 372 -1.85 -9.80 17.52
N ALA A 373 -2.78 -8.98 17.05
CA ALA A 373 -2.79 -7.55 17.33
C ALA A 373 -3.06 -7.27 18.83
N TRP A 374 -3.93 -8.05 19.47
CA TRP A 374 -4.17 -7.98 20.90
C TRP A 374 -2.92 -8.25 21.72
N HIS A 375 -2.19 -9.32 21.39
CA HIS A 375 -0.95 -9.67 22.07
C HIS A 375 0.09 -8.55 21.94
N ALA A 376 0.27 -8.01 20.72
CA ALA A 376 1.19 -6.90 20.48
C ALA A 376 0.79 -5.62 21.26
N ALA A 377 -0.50 -5.25 21.24
CA ALA A 377 -0.98 -4.05 21.91
C ALA A 377 -1.04 -4.17 23.44
N SER A 378 -1.02 -5.39 23.98
CA SER A 378 -1.10 -5.67 25.43
C SER A 378 0.25 -5.93 26.07
N HIS A 379 1.36 -5.93 25.31
CA HIS A 379 2.68 -6.26 25.84
C HIS A 379 3.10 -5.30 26.96
N ARG A 380 3.75 -5.82 28.03
CA ARG A 380 4.07 -5.07 29.27
C ARG A 380 4.84 -3.77 29.05
N ALA A 381 5.73 -3.70 28.04
CA ALA A 381 6.46 -2.49 27.70
C ALA A 381 5.52 -1.33 27.30
N ASN A 382 4.34 -1.64 26.78
CA ASN A 382 3.32 -0.65 26.42
C ASN A 382 2.57 -0.10 27.67
N ARG A 383 2.55 -0.82 28.79
CA ARG A 383 1.95 -0.38 30.05
C ARG A 383 2.86 0.60 30.81
N LEU A 384 4.17 0.33 30.85
CA LEU A 384 5.12 1.20 31.54
C LEU A 384 5.28 2.59 30.90
N ALA A 385 5.02 2.71 29.61
CA ALA A 385 5.04 4.01 28.91
C ALA A 385 3.77 4.85 29.17
N LEU A 386 2.66 4.22 29.54
CA LEU A 386 1.40 4.90 29.90
C LEU A 386 1.36 5.34 31.37
N ASP A 387 2.09 4.66 32.25
CA ASP A 387 2.18 4.99 33.68
C ASP A 387 3.22 6.08 33.96
N ALA A 388 4.04 6.43 32.96
CA ALA A 388 5.13 7.41 33.04
C ALA A 388 4.84 8.74 32.32
N SER A 389 3.70 8.85 31.64
CA SER A 389 3.22 10.07 30.96
C SER A 389 2.05 10.72 31.67
#